data_0cc6a391a9a9a39da8801399bd29c742
#
_entry.id   0cc6a391a9a9a39da8801399bd29c742
#
_cell.length_a   1.000
_cell.length_b   1.000
_cell.length_c   1.000
_cell.angle_alpha   90.00
_cell.angle_beta   90.00
_cell.angle_gamma   90.00
#
_symmetry.space_group_name_H-M   'P 1'
#
loop_
_entity.id
_entity.type
_entity.pdbx_description
1 polymer ?
#
loop_
_entity_poly.entity_id
_entity_poly.type
_entity_poly.pdbx_seq_one_letter_code
_entity_poly.pdbx_strand_id
1 'polypeptide(L)'
;MSIRGARSVTRSLSCGVPQGSVLGPILYLLYTSPLGDIVRQYNMGYHFYADDTQLYLSFNSLSGDDQAYSVSQVESCVRDIDRWMSCNKLKLNRDKTELLVISSKYRPRPSLDSILVGDHRVERSDKARNIGVVFDETLSLDKHVSSVCKSALFHLRNIAKIRMYLTSESTKTLVHAYVTCRLDNCNSLLLGSPEYIIQKLQRVQNCAARLVAGQPRAAHIRPVLKELHWLPVEQRITFKVLLLTFKALNNLAPPYLSQLIVPYNPTRNLRSASKHLLEVPNVRLKSYGDRAFSVAAPKHWNDIPLDIKLSGSVDVFKSRLKTYLFRLAFS
;
A
#
# COMPACT_ATOMS: atom_id res chain seq x y z
N MET A 1 -19.03 0.63 30.66
CA MET A 1 -18.91 1.97 30.06
C MET A 1 -19.41 3.02 31.06
N SER A 2 -18.79 4.17 31.09
CA SER A 2 -19.26 5.29 31.88
C SER A 2 -19.40 6.53 31.00
N ILE A 3 -20.58 7.15 30.98
CA ILE A 3 -20.87 8.38 30.23
C ILE A 3 -21.50 9.37 31.23
N ARG A 4 -20.86 10.52 31.42
CA ARG A 4 -21.31 11.57 32.35
C ARG A 4 -21.66 11.07 33.77
N GLY A 5 -20.88 10.12 34.31
CA GLY A 5 -21.08 9.54 35.64
C GLY A 5 -22.07 8.37 35.72
N ALA A 6 -22.89 8.14 34.70
CA ALA A 6 -23.76 6.96 34.64
C ALA A 6 -22.94 5.75 34.15
N ARG A 7 -22.97 4.64 34.90
CA ARG A 7 -22.29 3.38 34.56
C ARG A 7 -23.30 2.37 34.04
N SER A 8 -22.93 1.65 32.98
CA SER A 8 -23.71 0.50 32.54
C SER A 8 -23.64 -0.63 33.57
N VAL A 9 -24.66 -1.49 33.58
CA VAL A 9 -24.67 -2.71 34.38
C VAL A 9 -23.49 -3.60 34.00
N THR A 10 -22.77 -4.09 35.02
CA THR A 10 -21.66 -5.04 34.80
C THR A 10 -22.24 -6.37 34.34
N ARG A 11 -21.74 -6.90 33.23
CA ARG A 11 -22.05 -8.26 32.75
C ARG A 11 -20.77 -9.07 32.72
N SER A 12 -20.84 -10.33 33.11
CA SER A 12 -19.72 -11.27 32.97
C SER A 12 -19.50 -11.62 31.51
N LEU A 13 -18.25 -11.63 31.07
CA LEU A 13 -17.83 -12.09 29.76
C LEU A 13 -17.33 -13.54 29.90
N SER A 14 -18.07 -14.49 29.37
CA SER A 14 -17.73 -15.93 29.46
C SER A 14 -16.73 -16.37 28.38
N CYS A 15 -16.61 -15.61 27.29
CA CYS A 15 -15.67 -15.86 26.19
C CYS A 15 -15.42 -14.59 25.37
N GLY A 16 -14.31 -14.58 24.61
CA GLY A 16 -13.89 -13.45 23.79
C GLY A 16 -13.20 -12.34 24.58
N VAL A 17 -12.91 -11.25 23.90
CA VAL A 17 -12.24 -10.06 24.45
C VAL A 17 -13.08 -8.83 24.10
N PRO A 18 -13.35 -7.94 25.07
CA PRO A 18 -14.13 -6.73 24.80
C PRO A 18 -13.50 -5.89 23.68
N GLN A 19 -14.32 -5.42 22.75
CA GLN A 19 -13.86 -4.51 21.71
C GLN A 19 -13.25 -3.25 22.34
N GLY A 20 -12.04 -2.86 21.90
CA GLY A 20 -11.30 -1.73 22.43
C GLY A 20 -10.40 -2.08 23.63
N SER A 21 -10.27 -3.35 24.02
CA SER A 21 -9.25 -3.77 25.01
C SER A 21 -7.83 -3.61 24.45
N VAL A 22 -6.89 -3.27 25.32
CA VAL A 22 -5.48 -3.06 24.92
C VAL A 22 -4.83 -4.33 24.39
N LEU A 23 -5.14 -5.50 24.96
CA LEU A 23 -4.57 -6.78 24.57
C LEU A 23 -5.34 -7.47 23.43
N GLY A 24 -6.56 -7.02 23.10
CA GLY A 24 -7.40 -7.66 22.09
C GLY A 24 -6.71 -7.93 20.77
N PRO A 25 -6.03 -6.95 20.14
CA PRO A 25 -5.32 -7.16 18.88
C PRO A 25 -4.21 -8.22 18.97
N ILE A 26 -3.44 -8.22 20.06
CA ILE A 26 -2.34 -9.18 20.27
C ILE A 26 -2.90 -10.59 20.46
N LEU A 27 -3.92 -10.73 21.31
CA LEU A 27 -4.57 -12.01 21.57
C LEU A 27 -5.22 -12.57 20.30
N TYR A 28 -5.81 -11.71 19.46
CA TYR A 28 -6.37 -12.13 18.17
C TYR A 28 -5.30 -12.67 17.22
N LEU A 29 -4.16 -11.98 17.09
CA LEU A 29 -3.05 -12.42 16.25
C LEU A 29 -2.46 -13.76 16.72
N LEU A 30 -2.29 -13.93 18.03
CA LEU A 30 -1.83 -15.21 18.60
C LEU A 30 -2.86 -16.31 18.35
N TYR A 31 -4.13 -16.03 18.54
CA TYR A 31 -5.22 -16.98 18.34
C TYR A 31 -5.34 -17.44 16.89
N THR A 32 -5.15 -16.55 15.93
CA THR A 32 -5.26 -16.84 14.49
C THR A 32 -3.94 -17.28 13.85
N SER A 33 -2.83 -17.31 14.59
CA SER A 33 -1.51 -17.70 14.04
C SER A 33 -1.48 -19.08 13.36
N PRO A 34 -2.24 -20.12 13.80
CA PRO A 34 -2.24 -21.44 13.15
C PRO A 34 -2.81 -21.42 11.71
N LEU A 35 -3.57 -20.39 11.32
CA LEU A 35 -4.05 -20.25 9.94
C LEU A 35 -2.91 -20.20 8.93
N GLY A 36 -1.76 -19.62 9.31
CA GLY A 36 -0.58 -19.60 8.46
C GLY A 36 -0.01 -20.99 8.16
N ASP A 37 -0.12 -21.93 9.11
CA ASP A 37 0.33 -23.30 8.91
C ASP A 37 -0.57 -24.04 7.92
N ILE A 38 -1.87 -23.80 7.97
CA ILE A 38 -2.83 -24.36 7.00
C ILE A 38 -2.48 -23.88 5.59
N VAL A 39 -2.27 -22.58 5.40
CA VAL A 39 -1.99 -22.03 4.06
C VAL A 39 -0.65 -22.57 3.51
N ARG A 40 0.36 -22.71 4.35
CA ARG A 40 1.67 -23.26 3.94
C ARG A 40 1.60 -24.69 3.39
N GLN A 41 0.66 -25.51 3.87
CA GLN A 41 0.45 -26.88 3.36
C GLN A 41 0.05 -26.92 1.89
N TYR A 42 -0.56 -25.83 1.39
CA TYR A 42 -0.99 -25.68 -0.01
C TYR A 42 0.01 -24.93 -0.89
N ASN A 43 1.22 -24.64 -0.41
CA ASN A 43 2.23 -23.83 -1.11
C ASN A 43 1.72 -22.48 -1.61
N MET A 44 0.75 -21.89 -0.89
CA MET A 44 0.18 -20.58 -1.21
C MET A 44 0.89 -19.47 -0.44
N GLY A 45 0.99 -18.31 -1.07
CA GLY A 45 1.38 -17.09 -0.38
C GLY A 45 0.19 -16.48 0.38
N TYR A 46 0.47 -15.84 1.50
CA TYR A 46 -0.55 -15.19 2.29
C TYR A 46 -0.06 -13.94 3.00
N HIS A 47 -0.99 -13.03 3.28
CA HIS A 47 -0.79 -11.92 4.19
C HIS A 47 -2.01 -11.81 5.11
N PHE A 48 -1.75 -11.72 6.41
CA PHE A 48 -2.75 -11.48 7.43
C PHE A 48 -2.58 -10.07 8.00
N TYR A 49 -3.67 -9.31 8.05
CA TYR A 49 -3.70 -7.99 8.66
C TYR A 49 -4.96 -7.89 9.53
N ALA A 50 -4.81 -8.14 10.82
CA ALA A 50 -5.93 -8.32 11.75
C ALA A 50 -6.88 -9.41 11.24
N ASP A 51 -8.15 -9.06 10.98
CA ASP A 51 -9.17 -9.94 10.41
C ASP A 51 -9.12 -10.07 8.88
N ASP A 52 -8.42 -9.16 8.20
CA ASP A 52 -8.25 -9.22 6.75
C ASP A 52 -7.22 -10.30 6.36
N THR A 53 -7.67 -11.28 5.58
CA THR A 53 -6.84 -12.37 5.07
C THR A 53 -6.72 -12.26 3.55
N GLN A 54 -5.50 -12.25 3.05
CA GLN A 54 -5.20 -12.33 1.62
C GLN A 54 -4.44 -13.61 1.34
N LEU A 55 -4.96 -14.41 0.41
CA LEU A 55 -4.32 -15.60 -0.14
C LEU A 55 -3.97 -15.35 -1.59
N TYR A 56 -2.82 -15.84 -2.05
CA TYR A 56 -2.44 -15.68 -3.45
C TYR A 56 -1.64 -16.88 -3.95
N LEU A 57 -1.88 -17.21 -5.22
CA LEU A 57 -1.21 -18.28 -5.94
C LEU A 57 -0.96 -17.83 -7.37
N SER A 58 0.16 -18.25 -7.95
CA SER A 58 0.47 -18.02 -9.36
C SER A 58 0.28 -19.31 -10.16
N PHE A 59 -0.30 -19.19 -11.35
CA PHE A 59 -0.54 -20.30 -12.25
C PHE A 59 -0.25 -19.91 -13.71
N ASN A 60 -0.04 -20.91 -14.56
CA ASN A 60 0.13 -20.70 -15.99
C ASN A 60 -1.24 -20.57 -16.67
N SER A 61 -1.58 -19.36 -17.11
CA SER A 61 -2.85 -19.06 -17.77
C SER A 61 -3.06 -19.75 -19.12
N LEU A 62 -2.01 -20.35 -19.71
CA LEU A 62 -2.09 -21.08 -20.98
C LEU A 62 -2.32 -22.58 -20.79
N SER A 63 -2.25 -23.10 -19.57
CA SER A 63 -2.46 -24.49 -19.24
C SER A 63 -3.79 -24.63 -18.48
N GLY A 64 -4.76 -25.32 -19.08
CA GLY A 64 -6.05 -25.61 -18.44
C GLY A 64 -5.90 -26.49 -17.18
N ASP A 65 -4.99 -27.47 -17.24
CA ASP A 65 -4.72 -28.37 -16.12
C ASP A 65 -4.11 -27.65 -14.92
N ASP A 66 -3.13 -26.75 -15.17
CA ASP A 66 -2.50 -25.96 -14.11
C ASP A 66 -3.51 -24.99 -13.48
N GLN A 67 -4.40 -24.41 -14.29
CA GLN A 67 -5.48 -23.57 -13.82
C GLN A 67 -6.47 -24.34 -12.94
N ALA A 68 -6.94 -25.52 -13.40
CA ALA A 68 -7.86 -26.37 -12.63
C ALA A 68 -7.24 -26.86 -11.32
N TYR A 69 -5.97 -27.27 -11.37
CA TYR A 69 -5.20 -27.63 -10.18
C TYR A 69 -5.11 -26.48 -9.18
N SER A 70 -4.75 -25.28 -9.65
CA SER A 70 -4.63 -24.09 -8.79
C SER A 70 -5.95 -23.70 -8.14
N VAL A 71 -7.07 -23.80 -8.87
CA VAL A 71 -8.42 -23.57 -8.32
C VAL A 71 -8.71 -24.58 -7.21
N SER A 72 -8.47 -25.87 -7.46
CA SER A 72 -8.68 -26.94 -6.47
C SER A 72 -7.85 -26.72 -5.20
N GLN A 73 -6.60 -26.24 -5.33
CA GLN A 73 -5.74 -25.90 -4.19
C GLN A 73 -6.33 -24.76 -3.36
N VAL A 74 -6.78 -23.67 -4.04
CA VAL A 74 -7.40 -22.52 -3.35
C VAL A 74 -8.67 -22.95 -2.62
N GLU A 75 -9.57 -23.69 -3.27
CA GLU A 75 -10.83 -24.15 -2.68
C GLU A 75 -10.60 -25.08 -1.48
N SER A 76 -9.60 -25.98 -1.59
CA SER A 76 -9.23 -26.89 -0.51
C SER A 76 -8.64 -26.14 0.68
N CYS A 77 -7.74 -25.19 0.43
CA CYS A 77 -7.17 -24.33 1.46
C CYS A 77 -8.26 -23.52 2.20
N VAL A 78 -9.14 -22.87 1.46
CA VAL A 78 -10.23 -22.07 2.04
C VAL A 78 -11.20 -22.93 2.85
N ARG A 79 -11.48 -24.16 2.42
CA ARG A 79 -12.31 -25.14 3.15
C ARG A 79 -11.67 -25.52 4.48
N ASP A 80 -10.36 -25.75 4.51
CA ASP A 80 -9.65 -26.09 5.74
C ASP A 80 -9.55 -24.88 6.70
N ILE A 81 -9.38 -23.67 6.16
CA ILE A 81 -9.49 -22.42 6.92
C ILE A 81 -10.90 -22.28 7.54
N ASP A 82 -11.97 -22.46 6.75
CA ASP A 82 -13.37 -22.35 7.23
C ASP A 82 -13.67 -23.38 8.33
N ARG A 83 -13.17 -24.61 8.16
CA ARG A 83 -13.27 -25.68 9.18
C ARG A 83 -12.53 -25.27 10.46
N TRP A 84 -11.28 -24.82 10.35
CA TRP A 84 -10.51 -24.37 11.51
C TRP A 84 -11.19 -23.20 12.23
N MET A 85 -11.65 -22.19 11.49
CA MET A 85 -12.38 -21.05 12.04
C MET A 85 -13.62 -21.49 12.79
N SER A 86 -14.43 -22.39 12.20
CA SER A 86 -15.65 -22.91 12.82
C SER A 86 -15.36 -23.68 14.12
N CYS A 87 -14.32 -24.51 14.16
CA CYS A 87 -13.87 -25.22 15.36
C CYS A 87 -13.42 -24.25 16.45
N ASN A 88 -12.84 -23.12 16.06
CA ASN A 88 -12.33 -22.08 16.96
C ASN A 88 -13.30 -20.92 17.20
N LYS A 89 -14.60 -21.12 16.97
CA LYS A 89 -15.67 -20.13 17.21
C LYS A 89 -15.48 -18.79 16.45
N LEU A 90 -14.80 -18.86 15.31
CA LEU A 90 -14.69 -17.77 14.33
C LEU A 90 -15.58 -18.09 13.14
N LYS A 91 -15.95 -17.07 12.37
CA LYS A 91 -16.78 -17.23 11.17
C LYS A 91 -16.13 -16.52 9.99
N LEU A 92 -15.90 -17.24 8.91
CA LEU A 92 -15.49 -16.66 7.63
C LEU A 92 -16.66 -15.83 7.05
N ASN A 93 -16.38 -14.58 6.68
CA ASN A 93 -17.37 -13.71 6.05
C ASN A 93 -17.35 -13.93 4.53
N ARG A 94 -18.17 -14.86 4.06
CA ARG A 94 -18.24 -15.27 2.65
C ARG A 94 -18.72 -14.14 1.74
N ASP A 95 -19.65 -13.30 2.22
CA ASP A 95 -20.20 -12.17 1.45
C ASP A 95 -19.17 -11.05 1.19
N LYS A 96 -18.10 -10.98 2.00
CA LYS A 96 -16.99 -10.04 1.82
C LYS A 96 -15.78 -10.67 1.14
N THR A 97 -15.81 -11.95 0.83
CA THR A 97 -14.73 -12.62 0.13
C THR A 97 -14.75 -12.22 -1.34
N GLU A 98 -13.64 -11.74 -1.86
CA GLU A 98 -13.50 -11.28 -3.24
C GLU A 98 -12.46 -12.14 -3.98
N LEU A 99 -12.76 -12.57 -5.20
CA LEU A 99 -11.82 -13.25 -6.09
C LEU A 99 -11.29 -12.27 -7.14
N LEU A 100 -9.98 -12.02 -7.13
CA LEU A 100 -9.32 -11.19 -8.13
C LEU A 100 -8.32 -12.04 -8.92
N VAL A 101 -8.51 -12.16 -10.22
CA VAL A 101 -7.57 -12.81 -11.13
C VAL A 101 -6.73 -11.75 -11.82
N ILE A 102 -5.44 -11.73 -11.51
CA ILE A 102 -4.49 -10.75 -12.03
C ILE A 102 -3.79 -11.31 -13.25
N SER A 103 -3.86 -10.60 -14.36
CA SER A 103 -3.20 -10.98 -15.60
C SER A 103 -2.73 -9.77 -16.40
N SER A 104 -1.76 -9.99 -17.30
CA SER A 104 -1.38 -8.95 -18.24
C SER A 104 -2.49 -8.72 -19.26
N LYS A 105 -2.81 -7.46 -19.55
CA LYS A 105 -3.79 -7.09 -20.59
C LYS A 105 -3.40 -7.54 -22.02
N TYR A 106 -2.15 -7.97 -22.20
CA TYR A 106 -1.61 -8.45 -23.49
C TYR A 106 -1.60 -9.97 -23.60
N ARG A 107 -2.10 -10.69 -22.58
CA ARG A 107 -2.25 -12.15 -22.61
C ARG A 107 -3.73 -12.53 -22.61
N PRO A 108 -4.08 -13.72 -23.15
CA PRO A 108 -5.43 -14.25 -23.01
C PRO A 108 -5.86 -14.26 -21.55
N ARG A 109 -7.09 -13.86 -21.31
CA ARG A 109 -7.66 -13.91 -19.94
C ARG A 109 -7.82 -15.37 -19.52
N PRO A 110 -7.45 -15.74 -18.28
CA PRO A 110 -7.77 -17.04 -17.75
C PRO A 110 -9.28 -17.28 -17.76
N SER A 111 -9.69 -18.51 -18.01
CA SER A 111 -11.11 -18.94 -18.02
C SER A 111 -11.71 -19.13 -16.62
N LEU A 112 -11.04 -18.64 -15.60
CA LEU A 112 -11.49 -18.73 -14.21
C LEU A 112 -12.54 -17.65 -13.91
N ASP A 113 -13.79 -18.04 -13.77
CA ASP A 113 -14.91 -17.11 -13.50
C ASP A 113 -15.35 -17.12 -12.04
N SER A 114 -15.10 -18.19 -11.29
CA SER A 114 -15.50 -18.29 -9.88
C SER A 114 -14.72 -19.37 -9.13
N ILE A 115 -14.78 -19.32 -7.80
CA ILE A 115 -14.32 -20.37 -6.87
C ILE A 115 -15.41 -20.68 -5.86
N LEU A 116 -15.33 -21.86 -5.23
CA LEU A 116 -16.23 -22.26 -4.14
C LEU A 116 -15.60 -21.92 -2.78
N VAL A 117 -16.33 -21.22 -1.94
CA VAL A 117 -15.99 -20.93 -0.55
C VAL A 117 -17.04 -21.58 0.36
N GLY A 118 -16.80 -22.80 0.78
CA GLY A 118 -17.84 -23.66 1.35
C GLY A 118 -18.94 -23.93 0.31
N ASP A 119 -20.18 -23.60 0.63
CA ASP A 119 -21.32 -23.72 -0.28
C ASP A 119 -21.60 -22.45 -1.10
N HIS A 120 -20.78 -21.39 -0.89
CA HIS A 120 -20.97 -20.12 -1.55
C HIS A 120 -20.04 -19.99 -2.76
N ARG A 121 -20.63 -19.63 -3.92
CA ARG A 121 -19.87 -19.35 -5.14
C ARG A 121 -19.44 -17.90 -5.15
N VAL A 122 -18.13 -17.66 -5.16
CA VAL A 122 -17.52 -16.33 -5.26
C VAL A 122 -17.14 -16.08 -6.70
N GLU A 123 -17.85 -15.15 -7.33
CA GLU A 123 -17.60 -14.75 -8.71
C GLU A 123 -16.34 -13.88 -8.80
N ARG A 124 -15.67 -13.96 -9.95
CA ARG A 124 -14.51 -13.11 -10.27
C ARG A 124 -14.92 -11.66 -10.31
N SER A 125 -14.20 -10.82 -9.56
CA SER A 125 -14.34 -9.37 -9.59
C SER A 125 -13.29 -8.72 -10.50
N ASP A 126 -13.64 -7.61 -11.14
CA ASP A 126 -12.71 -6.77 -11.90
C ASP A 126 -11.84 -5.87 -11.00
N LYS A 127 -12.12 -5.86 -9.72
CA LYS A 127 -11.42 -5.11 -8.68
C LYS A 127 -11.69 -5.72 -7.31
N ALA A 128 -10.71 -5.64 -6.42
CA ALA A 128 -10.87 -6.02 -5.02
C ALA A 128 -10.25 -4.94 -4.12
N ARG A 129 -10.82 -4.78 -2.92
CA ARG A 129 -10.28 -3.83 -1.94
C ARG A 129 -9.48 -4.59 -0.87
N ASN A 130 -8.20 -4.24 -0.72
CA ASN A 130 -7.34 -4.78 0.32
C ASN A 130 -6.66 -3.63 1.08
N ILE A 131 -6.83 -3.56 2.40
CA ILE A 131 -6.24 -2.55 3.31
C ILE A 131 -6.39 -1.12 2.75
N GLY A 132 -7.59 -0.79 2.26
CA GLY A 132 -7.91 0.54 1.72
C GLY A 132 -7.46 0.81 0.29
N VAL A 133 -6.66 -0.06 -0.33
CA VAL A 133 -6.24 0.02 -1.73
C VAL A 133 -7.20 -0.79 -2.61
N VAL A 134 -7.58 -0.23 -3.75
CA VAL A 134 -8.36 -0.95 -4.77
C VAL A 134 -7.40 -1.49 -5.82
N PHE A 135 -7.26 -2.80 -5.87
CA PHE A 135 -6.52 -3.51 -6.91
C PHE A 135 -7.46 -3.84 -8.06
N ASP A 136 -6.97 -3.73 -9.27
CA ASP A 136 -7.66 -4.14 -10.49
C ASP A 136 -6.95 -5.34 -11.14
N GLU A 137 -7.64 -6.05 -12.04
CA GLU A 137 -7.16 -7.27 -12.71
C GLU A 137 -5.84 -7.09 -13.47
N THR A 138 -5.40 -5.87 -13.73
CA THR A 138 -4.15 -5.54 -14.41
C THR A 138 -3.13 -4.85 -13.50
N LEU A 139 -3.41 -4.70 -12.22
CA LEU A 139 -2.59 -3.93 -11.27
C LEU A 139 -2.21 -2.53 -11.78
N SER A 140 -3.08 -1.92 -12.59
CA SER A 140 -2.85 -0.57 -13.11
C SER A 140 -3.01 0.49 -12.02
N LEU A 141 -3.80 0.21 -11.00
CA LEU A 141 -4.21 1.12 -9.92
C LEU A 141 -5.01 2.34 -10.41
N ASP A 142 -5.47 2.35 -11.65
CA ASP A 142 -6.25 3.49 -12.18
C ASP A 142 -7.58 3.69 -11.44
N LYS A 143 -8.28 2.59 -11.14
CA LYS A 143 -9.52 2.61 -10.34
C LYS A 143 -9.28 3.13 -8.92
N HIS A 144 -8.14 2.74 -8.30
CA HIS A 144 -7.72 3.24 -7.00
C HIS A 144 -7.48 4.75 -7.03
N VAL A 145 -6.62 5.21 -7.94
CA VAL A 145 -6.29 6.63 -8.08
C VAL A 145 -7.54 7.46 -8.39
N SER A 146 -8.43 6.98 -9.24
CA SER A 146 -9.69 7.66 -9.55
C SER A 146 -10.59 7.81 -8.30
N SER A 147 -10.65 6.78 -7.45
CA SER A 147 -11.37 6.80 -6.17
C SER A 147 -10.74 7.79 -5.18
N VAL A 148 -9.41 7.78 -5.05
CA VAL A 148 -8.66 8.73 -4.20
C VAL A 148 -8.90 10.16 -4.65
N CYS A 149 -8.77 10.43 -5.95
CA CYS A 149 -9.03 11.76 -6.51
C CYS A 149 -10.47 12.25 -6.26
N LYS A 150 -11.46 11.37 -6.46
CA LYS A 150 -12.89 11.69 -6.19
C LYS A 150 -13.10 12.09 -4.73
N SER A 151 -12.57 11.29 -3.80
CA SER A 151 -12.68 11.57 -2.36
C SER A 151 -11.94 12.85 -1.96
N ALA A 152 -10.72 13.05 -2.44
CA ALA A 152 -9.92 14.22 -2.14
C ALA A 152 -10.57 15.51 -2.67
N LEU A 153 -11.09 15.49 -3.90
CA LEU A 153 -11.81 16.63 -4.50
C LEU A 153 -13.12 16.95 -3.76
N PHE A 154 -13.82 15.93 -3.24
CA PHE A 154 -15.00 16.16 -2.40
C PHE A 154 -14.63 16.96 -1.15
N HIS A 155 -13.57 16.58 -0.43
CA HIS A 155 -13.12 17.33 0.73
C HIS A 155 -12.58 18.71 0.38
N LEU A 156 -11.87 18.88 -0.74
CA LEU A 156 -11.42 20.19 -1.19
C LEU A 156 -12.58 21.15 -1.46
N ARG A 157 -13.66 20.66 -2.08
CA ARG A 157 -14.88 21.47 -2.30
C ARG A 157 -15.51 21.92 -0.99
N ASN A 158 -15.56 21.04 0.02
CA ASN A 158 -16.10 21.38 1.32
C ASN A 158 -15.24 22.41 2.05
N ILE A 159 -13.90 22.25 2.02
CA ILE A 159 -12.98 23.24 2.59
C ILE A 159 -13.10 24.58 1.85
N ALA A 160 -13.25 24.57 0.52
CA ALA A 160 -13.40 25.78 -0.27
C ALA A 160 -14.65 26.61 0.12
N LYS A 161 -15.76 25.97 0.48
CA LYS A 161 -16.99 26.65 0.94
C LYS A 161 -16.78 27.47 2.21
N ILE A 162 -15.89 27.03 3.09
CA ILE A 162 -15.62 27.68 4.38
C ILE A 162 -14.30 28.44 4.37
N ARG A 163 -13.59 28.50 3.24
CA ARG A 163 -12.23 29.08 3.13
C ARG A 163 -12.17 30.52 3.61
N MET A 164 -13.21 31.32 3.35
CA MET A 164 -13.28 32.71 3.74
C MET A 164 -13.28 32.93 5.27
N TYR A 165 -13.67 31.91 6.03
CA TYR A 165 -13.71 31.95 7.52
C TYR A 165 -12.46 31.34 8.13
N LEU A 166 -11.50 30.84 7.34
CA LEU A 166 -10.31 30.16 7.78
C LEU A 166 -9.04 30.97 7.54
N THR A 167 -8.11 30.91 8.47
CA THR A 167 -6.76 31.37 8.23
C THR A 167 -6.04 30.45 7.22
N SER A 168 -4.94 30.92 6.63
CA SER A 168 -4.13 30.08 5.74
C SER A 168 -3.61 28.83 6.46
N GLU A 169 -3.19 28.95 7.71
CA GLU A 169 -2.67 27.84 8.52
C GLU A 169 -3.77 26.81 8.84
N SER A 170 -4.95 27.27 9.26
CA SER A 170 -6.10 26.38 9.48
C SER A 170 -6.51 25.66 8.19
N THR A 171 -6.49 26.35 7.05
CA THR A 171 -6.78 25.75 5.74
C THR A 171 -5.76 24.69 5.40
N LYS A 172 -4.47 24.95 5.62
CA LYS A 172 -3.37 24.01 5.41
C LYS A 172 -3.54 22.76 6.28
N THR A 173 -3.87 22.93 7.55
CA THR A 173 -4.16 21.81 8.47
C THR A 173 -5.30 20.92 7.97
N LEU A 174 -6.43 21.53 7.56
CA LEU A 174 -7.56 20.77 7.00
C LEU A 174 -7.19 20.06 5.68
N VAL A 175 -6.45 20.74 4.80
CA VAL A 175 -5.97 20.12 3.55
C VAL A 175 -5.03 18.94 3.83
N HIS A 176 -4.14 19.05 4.80
CA HIS A 176 -3.28 17.92 5.19
C HIS A 176 -4.10 16.76 5.74
N ALA A 177 -5.06 17.03 6.64
CA ALA A 177 -5.86 16.00 7.27
C ALA A 177 -6.81 15.26 6.30
N TYR A 178 -7.43 15.97 5.35
CA TYR A 178 -8.49 15.40 4.52
C TYR A 178 -8.09 15.14 3.06
N VAL A 179 -7.03 15.73 2.57
CA VAL A 179 -6.59 15.61 1.17
C VAL A 179 -5.21 14.96 1.07
N THR A 180 -4.18 15.57 1.68
CA THR A 180 -2.81 15.09 1.55
C THR A 180 -2.65 13.68 2.12
N CYS A 181 -3.27 13.37 3.26
CA CYS A 181 -3.25 12.02 3.83
C CYS A 181 -3.79 10.95 2.87
N ARG A 182 -4.79 11.30 2.04
CA ARG A 182 -5.32 10.37 1.02
C ARG A 182 -4.39 10.19 -0.16
N LEU A 183 -3.75 11.27 -0.61
CA LEU A 183 -2.75 11.20 -1.68
C LEU A 183 -1.50 10.39 -1.27
N ASP A 184 -1.17 10.42 0.03
CA ASP A 184 0.02 9.73 0.57
C ASP A 184 -0.25 8.32 1.06
N ASN A 185 -1.51 7.94 1.20
CA ASN A 185 -1.85 6.59 1.64
C ASN A 185 -1.45 5.57 0.57
N CYS A 186 -0.56 4.64 0.94
CA CYS A 186 -0.03 3.60 0.06
C CYS A 186 0.55 4.12 -1.28
N ASN A 187 0.99 5.38 -1.35
CA ASN A 187 1.46 5.99 -2.60
C ASN A 187 2.72 5.32 -3.17
N SER A 188 3.49 4.59 -2.35
CA SER A 188 4.64 3.79 -2.83
C SER A 188 4.27 2.76 -3.89
N LEU A 189 3.03 2.26 -3.89
CA LEU A 189 2.51 1.34 -4.90
C LEU A 189 2.41 1.97 -6.30
N LEU A 190 2.41 3.30 -6.37
CA LEU A 190 2.30 4.05 -7.62
C LEU A 190 3.65 4.30 -8.29
N LEU A 191 4.76 3.84 -7.70
CA LEU A 191 6.08 3.98 -8.32
C LEU A 191 6.10 3.25 -9.67
N GLY A 192 6.61 3.94 -10.71
CA GLY A 192 6.62 3.42 -12.08
C GLY A 192 5.24 3.32 -12.74
N SER A 193 4.20 3.91 -12.15
CA SER A 193 2.89 4.05 -12.81
C SER A 193 2.98 5.01 -14.00
N PRO A 194 2.14 4.82 -15.03
CA PRO A 194 2.10 5.73 -16.18
C PRO A 194 1.86 7.18 -15.77
N GLU A 195 2.46 8.11 -16.49
CA GLU A 195 2.42 9.56 -16.20
C GLU A 195 0.99 10.08 -16.05
N TYR A 196 0.05 9.63 -16.87
CA TYR A 196 -1.35 10.08 -16.80
C TYR A 196 -2.02 9.77 -15.46
N ILE A 197 -1.61 8.69 -14.77
CA ILE A 197 -2.09 8.31 -13.44
C ILE A 197 -1.53 9.28 -12.38
N ILE A 198 -0.23 9.56 -12.44
CA ILE A 198 0.44 10.50 -11.54
C ILE A 198 -0.14 11.90 -11.72
N GLN A 199 -0.40 12.32 -12.96
CA GLN A 199 -0.99 13.62 -13.27
C GLN A 199 -2.41 13.80 -12.72
N LYS A 200 -3.21 12.72 -12.57
CA LYS A 200 -4.51 12.82 -11.89
C LYS A 200 -4.34 13.29 -10.43
N LEU A 201 -3.41 12.67 -9.69
CA LEU A 201 -3.09 13.04 -8.30
C LEU A 201 -2.45 14.42 -8.21
N GLN A 202 -1.54 14.74 -9.14
CA GLN A 202 -0.87 16.04 -9.19
C GLN A 202 -1.88 17.19 -9.38
N ARG A 203 -2.91 16.99 -10.21
CA ARG A 203 -4.01 17.97 -10.37
C ARG A 203 -4.75 18.23 -9.06
N VAL A 204 -5.02 17.20 -8.28
CA VAL A 204 -5.66 17.33 -6.95
C VAL A 204 -4.75 18.12 -6.01
N GLN A 205 -3.44 17.78 -5.95
CA GLN A 205 -2.46 18.50 -5.14
C GLN A 205 -2.38 19.97 -5.55
N ASN A 206 -2.40 20.25 -6.85
CA ASN A 206 -2.35 21.62 -7.38
C ASN A 206 -3.60 22.44 -6.97
N CYS A 207 -4.78 21.83 -6.99
CA CYS A 207 -6.00 22.47 -6.49
C CYS A 207 -5.89 22.74 -4.98
N ALA A 208 -5.35 21.80 -4.22
CA ALA A 208 -5.14 21.96 -2.78
C ALA A 208 -4.17 23.11 -2.47
N ALA A 209 -3.03 23.18 -3.19
CA ALA A 209 -2.03 24.22 -3.00
C ALA A 209 -2.59 25.62 -3.30
N ARG A 210 -3.34 25.77 -4.40
CA ARG A 210 -4.00 27.04 -4.72
C ARG A 210 -5.02 27.46 -3.67
N LEU A 211 -5.78 26.52 -3.15
CA LEU A 211 -6.77 26.77 -2.08
C LEU A 211 -6.09 27.29 -0.80
N VAL A 212 -4.98 26.68 -0.40
CA VAL A 212 -4.21 27.09 0.78
C VAL A 212 -3.61 28.48 0.58
N ALA A 213 -2.98 28.72 -0.58
CA ALA A 213 -2.30 29.97 -0.90
C ALA A 213 -3.28 31.10 -1.35
N GLY A 214 -4.58 30.82 -1.47
CA GLY A 214 -5.55 31.81 -1.98
C GLY A 214 -5.33 32.24 -3.43
N GLN A 215 -4.69 31.37 -4.24
CA GLN A 215 -4.33 31.70 -5.62
C GLN A 215 -5.42 31.32 -6.63
N PRO A 216 -5.61 32.08 -7.70
CA PRO A 216 -6.58 31.77 -8.74
C PRO A 216 -6.19 30.53 -9.55
N ARG A 217 -7.16 29.94 -10.27
CA ARG A 217 -6.95 28.73 -11.09
C ARG A 217 -5.86 28.90 -12.16
N ALA A 218 -5.71 30.10 -12.70
CA ALA A 218 -4.75 30.42 -13.74
C ALA A 218 -3.30 30.59 -13.22
N ALA A 219 -3.10 30.75 -11.90
CA ALA A 219 -1.77 30.93 -11.34
C ALA A 219 -0.84 29.74 -11.62
N HIS A 220 0.41 30.04 -11.98
CA HIS A 220 1.43 29.02 -12.14
C HIS A 220 1.66 28.27 -10.82
N ILE A 221 1.58 26.94 -10.87
CA ILE A 221 1.57 26.12 -9.66
C ILE A 221 2.94 25.90 -9.05
N ARG A 222 4.02 25.85 -9.86
CA ARG A 222 5.38 25.55 -9.38
C ARG A 222 5.86 26.52 -8.30
N PRO A 223 5.71 27.86 -8.43
CA PRO A 223 6.04 28.80 -7.36
C PRO A 223 5.23 28.54 -6.07
N VAL A 224 3.93 28.26 -6.20
CA VAL A 224 3.06 28.00 -5.05
C VAL A 224 3.47 26.76 -4.28
N LEU A 225 3.79 25.65 -4.97
CA LEU A 225 4.30 24.44 -4.33
C LEU A 225 5.64 24.67 -3.65
N LYS A 226 6.52 25.48 -4.27
CA LYS A 226 7.84 25.86 -3.72
C LYS A 226 7.68 26.66 -2.43
N GLU A 227 6.81 27.66 -2.42
CA GLU A 227 6.50 28.49 -1.25
C GLU A 227 5.91 27.67 -0.10
N LEU A 228 4.97 26.76 -0.40
CA LEU A 228 4.38 25.87 0.58
C LEU A 228 5.33 24.75 1.06
N HIS A 229 6.52 24.61 0.47
CA HIS A 229 7.47 23.52 0.68
C HIS A 229 6.85 22.13 0.44
N TRP A 230 5.99 22.02 -0.57
CA TRP A 230 5.33 20.76 -0.93
C TRP A 230 6.06 20.08 -2.08
N LEU A 231 6.50 18.86 -1.82
CA LEU A 231 7.02 17.99 -2.87
C LEU A 231 5.88 17.64 -3.85
N PRO A 232 6.12 17.68 -5.17
CA PRO A 232 5.19 17.12 -6.15
C PRO A 232 4.93 15.62 -5.90
N VAL A 233 3.81 15.10 -6.44
CA VAL A 233 3.35 13.72 -6.16
C VAL A 233 4.43 12.67 -6.48
N GLU A 234 5.11 12.80 -7.61
CA GLU A 234 6.18 11.88 -8.02
C GLU A 234 7.30 11.78 -6.97
N GLN A 235 7.79 12.95 -6.51
CA GLN A 235 8.82 13.00 -5.48
C GLN A 235 8.34 12.50 -4.11
N ARG A 236 7.04 12.62 -3.82
CA ARG A 236 6.44 12.04 -2.60
C ARG A 236 6.41 10.51 -2.67
N ILE A 237 6.13 9.94 -3.83
CA ILE A 237 6.18 8.50 -4.08
C ILE A 237 7.61 8.00 -3.91
N THR A 238 8.58 8.64 -4.57
CA THR A 238 10.01 8.32 -4.45
C THR A 238 10.49 8.44 -3.01
N PHE A 239 10.10 9.51 -2.30
CA PHE A 239 10.40 9.69 -0.88
C PHE A 239 9.91 8.51 -0.04
N LYS A 240 8.68 8.04 -0.25
CA LYS A 240 8.11 6.93 0.52
C LYS A 240 8.86 5.62 0.25
N VAL A 241 9.18 5.32 -1.01
CA VAL A 241 9.93 4.11 -1.38
C VAL A 241 11.33 4.13 -0.76
N LEU A 242 12.06 5.24 -0.90
CA LEU A 242 13.40 5.38 -0.32
C LEU A 242 13.39 5.32 1.22
N LEU A 243 12.35 5.85 1.86
CA LEU A 243 12.18 5.72 3.30
C LEU A 243 11.96 4.26 3.73
N LEU A 244 11.16 3.49 2.98
CA LEU A 244 10.98 2.06 3.22
C LEU A 244 12.28 1.29 3.00
N THR A 245 13.05 1.63 1.95
CA THR A 245 14.37 1.05 1.68
C THR A 245 15.35 1.32 2.82
N PHE A 246 15.44 2.57 3.30
CA PHE A 246 16.27 2.90 4.46
C PHE A 246 15.89 2.09 5.70
N LYS A 247 14.58 1.97 5.97
CA LYS A 247 14.10 1.18 7.11
C LYS A 247 14.43 -0.31 6.95
N ALA A 248 14.29 -0.86 5.73
CA ALA A 248 14.63 -2.25 5.44
C ALA A 248 16.11 -2.55 5.69
N LEU A 249 17.00 -1.64 5.27
CA LEU A 249 18.46 -1.76 5.47
C LEU A 249 18.90 -1.61 6.92
N ASN A 250 18.11 -0.92 7.75
CA ASN A 250 18.44 -0.65 9.16
C ASN A 250 17.61 -1.50 10.15
N ASN A 251 17.03 -2.62 9.71
CA ASN A 251 16.20 -3.52 10.54
C ASN A 251 14.99 -2.83 11.23
N LEU A 252 14.47 -1.78 10.60
CA LEU A 252 13.30 -1.00 11.04
C LEU A 252 12.04 -1.31 10.21
N ALA A 253 12.11 -2.31 9.35
CA ALA A 253 11.01 -2.81 8.53
C ALA A 253 10.76 -4.29 8.85
N PRO A 254 9.55 -4.81 8.52
CA PRO A 254 9.27 -6.23 8.65
C PRO A 254 10.24 -7.10 7.83
N PRO A 255 10.57 -8.32 8.29
CA PRO A 255 11.56 -9.19 7.62
C PRO A 255 11.27 -9.44 6.14
N TYR A 256 10.01 -9.59 5.75
CA TYR A 256 9.61 -9.82 4.37
C TYR A 256 9.97 -8.66 3.42
N LEU A 257 10.06 -7.41 3.92
CA LEU A 257 10.54 -6.27 3.13
C LEU A 257 12.08 -6.24 3.09
N SER A 258 12.73 -6.50 4.21
CA SER A 258 14.20 -6.50 4.29
C SER A 258 14.82 -7.58 3.41
N GLN A 259 14.17 -8.75 3.29
CA GLN A 259 14.60 -9.86 2.43
C GLN A 259 14.54 -9.52 0.92
N LEU A 260 13.77 -8.52 0.53
CA LEU A 260 13.68 -8.08 -0.87
C LEU A 260 14.84 -7.15 -1.29
N ILE A 261 15.65 -6.69 -0.35
CA ILE A 261 16.72 -5.71 -0.59
C ILE A 261 18.07 -6.37 -0.32
N VAL A 262 18.87 -6.49 -1.36
CA VAL A 262 20.20 -7.14 -1.27
C VAL A 262 21.29 -6.08 -1.43
N PRO A 263 22.19 -5.91 -0.45
CA PRO A 263 23.37 -5.07 -0.58
C PRO A 263 24.29 -5.58 -1.70
N TYR A 264 24.77 -4.69 -2.54
CA TYR A 264 25.73 -5.01 -3.59
C TYR A 264 27.14 -5.22 -2.99
N ASN A 265 27.62 -6.44 -3.04
CA ASN A 265 28.95 -6.83 -2.59
C ASN A 265 29.80 -7.24 -3.81
N PRO A 266 30.64 -6.36 -4.34
CA PRO A 266 31.48 -6.72 -5.48
C PRO A 266 32.53 -7.76 -5.10
N THR A 267 32.77 -8.74 -6.00
CA THR A 267 33.78 -9.79 -5.81
C THR A 267 35.22 -9.30 -5.88
N ARG A 268 35.43 -8.06 -6.35
CA ARG A 268 36.75 -7.38 -6.43
C ARG A 268 36.64 -6.04 -5.73
N ASN A 269 37.76 -5.50 -5.23
CA ASN A 269 37.84 -4.16 -4.67
C ASN A 269 37.60 -3.10 -5.75
N LEU A 270 36.33 -2.75 -5.98
CA LEU A 270 35.92 -1.70 -6.89
C LEU A 270 35.71 -0.37 -6.14
N ARG A 271 35.94 0.75 -6.79
CA ARG A 271 35.63 2.09 -6.24
C ARG A 271 34.15 2.27 -5.87
N SER A 272 33.28 1.37 -6.36
CA SER A 272 31.85 1.34 -6.04
C SER A 272 31.54 0.67 -4.70
N ALA A 273 32.45 -0.11 -4.12
CA ALA A 273 32.21 -0.83 -2.87
C ALA A 273 31.84 0.10 -1.69
N SER A 274 32.43 1.31 -1.65
CA SER A 274 32.14 2.33 -0.62
C SER A 274 30.85 3.14 -0.86
N LYS A 275 30.15 2.93 -1.98
CA LYS A 275 28.96 3.73 -2.34
C LYS A 275 27.65 3.21 -1.73
N HIS A 276 27.68 2.13 -0.94
CA HIS A 276 26.50 1.53 -0.35
C HIS A 276 25.37 1.28 -1.39
N LEU A 277 25.74 0.63 -2.49
CA LEU A 277 24.80 0.28 -3.55
C LEU A 277 23.99 -0.96 -3.20
N LEU A 278 22.89 -1.11 -3.87
CA LEU A 278 22.01 -2.29 -3.80
C LEU A 278 22.02 -3.03 -5.13
N GLU A 279 21.84 -4.35 -5.08
CA GLU A 279 21.67 -5.16 -6.27
C GLU A 279 20.31 -4.86 -6.91
N VAL A 280 20.33 -4.70 -8.25
CA VAL A 280 19.11 -4.50 -9.03
C VAL A 280 18.83 -5.82 -9.76
N PRO A 281 17.81 -6.58 -9.36
CA PRO A 281 17.47 -7.83 -10.04
C PRO A 281 17.05 -7.60 -11.48
N ASN A 282 17.44 -8.54 -12.36
CA ASN A 282 16.96 -8.56 -13.75
C ASN A 282 15.51 -9.02 -13.80
N VAL A 283 14.69 -8.32 -14.56
CA VAL A 283 13.27 -8.65 -14.74
C VAL A 283 12.91 -8.78 -16.20
N ARG A 284 12.11 -9.81 -16.53
CA ARG A 284 11.69 -10.08 -17.91
C ARG A 284 10.64 -9.08 -18.42
N LEU A 285 9.72 -8.67 -17.56
CA LEU A 285 8.59 -7.79 -17.88
C LEU A 285 8.79 -6.41 -17.28
N LYS A 286 9.21 -5.45 -18.08
CA LYS A 286 9.43 -4.06 -17.62
C LYS A 286 8.17 -3.45 -16.98
N SER A 287 6.98 -3.66 -17.55
CA SER A 287 5.74 -3.04 -17.09
C SER A 287 5.36 -3.38 -15.63
N TYR A 288 5.66 -4.60 -15.19
CA TYR A 288 5.35 -5.08 -13.84
C TYR A 288 6.61 -5.25 -12.98
N GLY A 289 7.65 -5.86 -13.57
CA GLY A 289 8.88 -6.14 -12.83
C GLY A 289 9.61 -4.88 -12.38
N ASP A 290 9.70 -3.85 -13.21
CA ASP A 290 10.34 -2.58 -12.83
C ASP A 290 9.62 -1.85 -11.69
N ARG A 291 8.34 -2.14 -11.46
CA ARG A 291 7.55 -1.59 -10.37
C ARG A 291 7.66 -2.39 -9.06
N ALA A 292 8.17 -3.61 -9.11
CA ALA A 292 8.36 -4.43 -7.91
C ALA A 292 9.33 -3.72 -6.95
N PHE A 293 9.02 -3.75 -5.65
CA PHE A 293 9.85 -3.09 -4.63
C PHE A 293 11.30 -3.58 -4.66
N SER A 294 11.52 -4.88 -4.88
CA SER A 294 12.86 -5.48 -5.01
C SER A 294 13.70 -4.92 -6.18
N VAL A 295 13.08 -4.28 -7.17
CA VAL A 295 13.74 -3.70 -8.36
C VAL A 295 13.76 -2.18 -8.28
N ALA A 296 12.61 -1.58 -8.04
CA ALA A 296 12.44 -0.14 -8.04
C ALA A 296 13.18 0.53 -6.87
N ALA A 297 13.13 -0.06 -5.67
CA ALA A 297 13.79 0.48 -4.51
C ALA A 297 15.33 0.55 -4.67
N PRO A 298 16.03 -0.53 -5.10
CA PRO A 298 17.46 -0.46 -5.41
C PRO A 298 17.82 0.56 -6.49
N LYS A 299 17.04 0.66 -7.57
CA LYS A 299 17.29 1.65 -8.64
C LYS A 299 17.32 3.05 -8.05
N HIS A 300 16.26 3.48 -7.37
CA HIS A 300 16.18 4.81 -6.78
C HIS A 300 17.18 5.04 -5.63
N TRP A 301 17.49 3.98 -4.86
CA TRP A 301 18.50 4.03 -3.81
C TRP A 301 19.90 4.30 -4.37
N ASN A 302 20.25 3.67 -5.47
CA ASN A 302 21.56 3.81 -6.07
C ASN A 302 21.82 5.25 -6.59
N ASP A 303 20.74 5.96 -6.97
CA ASP A 303 20.80 7.34 -7.50
C ASP A 303 20.95 8.42 -6.44
N ILE A 304 20.63 8.16 -5.16
CA ILE A 304 20.78 9.19 -4.13
C ILE A 304 22.23 9.35 -3.64
N PRO A 305 22.63 10.56 -3.23
CA PRO A 305 23.95 10.85 -2.70
C PRO A 305 24.32 10.01 -1.48
N LEU A 306 25.63 9.75 -1.33
CA LEU A 306 26.16 8.89 -0.27
C LEU A 306 25.90 9.45 1.14
N ASP A 307 25.99 10.76 1.32
CA ASP A 307 25.72 11.42 2.60
C ASP A 307 24.28 11.21 3.10
N ILE A 308 23.32 11.03 2.18
CA ILE A 308 21.95 10.68 2.53
C ILE A 308 21.86 9.21 2.96
N LYS A 309 22.51 8.29 2.21
CA LYS A 309 22.55 6.85 2.55
C LYS A 309 23.13 6.58 3.93
N LEU A 310 24.16 7.36 4.32
CA LEU A 310 24.86 7.26 5.59
C LEU A 310 24.19 8.04 6.75
N SER A 311 22.91 8.33 6.65
CA SER A 311 22.20 9.02 7.74
C SER A 311 22.10 8.13 8.98
N GLY A 312 22.46 8.65 10.15
CA GLY A 312 22.51 7.91 11.42
C GLY A 312 21.13 7.64 12.05
N SER A 313 20.05 8.25 11.55
CA SER A 313 18.69 8.01 12.05
C SER A 313 17.64 8.23 10.97
N VAL A 314 16.46 7.68 11.20
CA VAL A 314 15.30 7.85 10.29
C VAL A 314 14.94 9.33 10.10
N ASP A 315 15.03 10.14 11.13
CA ASP A 315 14.62 11.55 11.04
C ASP A 315 15.66 12.39 10.29
N VAL A 316 16.94 12.11 10.48
CA VAL A 316 18.02 12.71 9.69
C VAL A 316 17.88 12.31 8.22
N PHE A 317 17.62 11.03 7.95
CA PHE A 317 17.38 10.52 6.59
C PHE A 317 16.21 11.25 5.92
N LYS A 318 15.06 11.32 6.60
CA LYS A 318 13.86 12.01 6.08
C LYS A 318 14.15 13.49 5.74
N SER A 319 14.86 14.19 6.62
CA SER A 319 15.18 15.60 6.43
C SER A 319 16.08 15.81 5.22
N ARG A 320 17.21 15.07 5.13
CA ARG A 320 18.16 15.14 4.02
C ARG A 320 17.51 14.74 2.69
N LEU A 321 16.77 13.62 2.69
CA LEU A 321 16.08 13.13 1.50
C LEU A 321 15.03 14.14 1.00
N LYS A 322 14.22 14.71 1.91
CA LYS A 322 13.24 15.73 1.54
C LYS A 322 13.90 16.94 0.90
N THR A 323 15.00 17.41 1.47
CA THR A 323 15.78 18.54 0.93
C THR A 323 16.34 18.23 -0.46
N TYR A 324 16.91 17.04 -0.63
CA TYR A 324 17.45 16.58 -1.91
C TYR A 324 16.36 16.53 -3.00
N LEU A 325 15.23 15.84 -2.72
CA LEU A 325 14.12 15.74 -3.65
C LEU A 325 13.46 17.08 -3.95
N PHE A 326 13.44 17.99 -2.97
CA PHE A 326 12.93 19.34 -3.17
C PHE A 326 13.83 20.15 -4.13
N ARG A 327 15.15 20.04 -3.98
CA ARG A 327 16.09 20.65 -4.93
C ARG A 327 15.88 20.09 -6.34
N LEU A 328 15.78 18.78 -6.50
CA LEU A 328 15.51 18.16 -7.81
C LEU A 328 14.20 18.62 -8.45
N ALA A 329 13.16 18.81 -7.65
CA ALA A 329 11.85 19.23 -8.16
C ALA A 329 11.79 20.70 -8.60
N PHE A 330 12.62 21.58 -8.00
CA PHE A 330 12.51 23.03 -8.16
C PHE A 330 13.80 23.71 -8.67
N SER A 331 14.82 22.90 -9.04
CA SER A 331 16.00 23.36 -9.81
C SER A 331 15.63 23.79 -11.23
#